data_1ca72e303753744b24654627a80d14c5
#
_entry.id   1ca72e303753744b24654627a80d14c5
#
_cell.length_a   1.000
_cell.length_b   1.000
_cell.length_c   1.000
_cell.angle_alpha   90.00
_cell.angle_beta   90.00
_cell.angle_gamma   90.00
#
_symmetry.space_group_name_H-M   'P 1'
#
loop_
_entity.id
_entity.type
_entity.pdbx_description
1 polymer ?
#
loop_
_entity_poly.entity_id
_entity_poly.type
_entity_poly.pdbx_seq_one_letter_code
_entity_poly.pdbx_strand_id
1 'polypeptide(L)'
;MIALLQAKAAGLWSRGHIRNNVLAGIVVGIVALPLAMAFAIASGARPEQGLYTAIVAALLTSLFGGTRVQISGPTGAFIAVLSIITAQHGIAGLQIATLMAGVILTVFGFARLGAVIKYIPNPVIVGFTAGIAVIIFVGQWKDFLGLTPGPAGLRFHQKLWSLIEAWPTINLPTAGLALLALAILTVGARYLRRIPAPLIALIVVTSVQAVFQFKGDRKSVV
;
A
#
# COMPACT_ATOMS: atom_id res chain seq x y z
N MET A 1 24.10 8.85 -7.53
CA MET A 1 25.00 7.89 -6.83
C MET A 1 24.14 6.74 -6.33
N ILE A 2 24.61 5.51 -6.46
CA ILE A 2 23.88 4.32 -6.05
C ILE A 2 23.82 4.26 -4.52
N ALA A 3 22.64 3.98 -3.95
CA ALA A 3 22.39 3.97 -2.49
C ALA A 3 23.39 3.10 -1.70
N LEU A 4 23.81 1.97 -2.26
CA LEU A 4 24.82 1.08 -1.72
C LEU A 4 26.20 1.78 -1.52
N LEU A 5 26.65 2.55 -2.51
CA LEU A 5 27.93 3.27 -2.43
C LEU A 5 27.87 4.38 -1.39
N GLN A 6 26.74 5.06 -1.30
CA GLN A 6 26.52 6.09 -0.28
C GLN A 6 26.47 5.50 1.14
N ALA A 7 25.85 4.33 1.30
CA ALA A 7 25.80 3.62 2.59
C ALA A 7 27.21 3.21 3.06
N LYS A 8 28.05 2.72 2.14
CA LYS A 8 29.45 2.37 2.43
C LYS A 8 30.25 3.63 2.81
N ALA A 9 30.13 4.72 2.05
CA ALA A 9 30.82 5.99 2.31
C ALA A 9 30.40 6.62 3.65
N ALA A 10 29.16 6.41 4.10
CA ALA A 10 28.63 6.91 5.37
C ALA A 10 28.94 6.01 6.57
N GLY A 11 29.75 4.95 6.42
CA GLY A 11 30.14 4.07 7.53
C GLY A 11 29.00 3.18 8.07
N LEU A 12 27.88 3.05 7.35
CA LEU A 12 26.71 2.28 7.79
C LEU A 12 26.93 0.76 7.79
N TRP A 13 28.11 0.30 7.39
CA TRP A 13 28.53 -1.11 7.36
C TRP A 13 29.23 -1.56 8.65
N SER A 14 29.22 -0.74 9.71
CA SER A 14 29.68 -1.20 11.02
C SER A 14 28.71 -2.25 11.60
N ARG A 15 29.22 -3.20 12.39
CA ARG A 15 28.42 -4.32 12.93
C ARG A 15 27.17 -3.87 13.69
N GLY A 16 27.23 -2.76 14.43
CA GLY A 16 26.09 -2.21 15.17
C GLY A 16 25.01 -1.65 14.24
N HIS A 17 25.40 -0.93 13.20
CA HIS A 17 24.47 -0.38 12.20
C HIS A 17 23.84 -1.47 11.36
N ILE A 18 24.61 -2.49 10.95
CA ILE A 18 24.07 -3.62 10.16
C ILE A 18 22.96 -4.34 10.94
N ARG A 19 23.19 -4.67 12.22
CA ARG A 19 22.19 -5.32 13.06
C ARG A 19 20.88 -4.51 13.13
N ASN A 20 20.98 -3.23 13.38
CA ASN A 20 19.82 -2.35 13.49
C ASN A 20 19.09 -2.21 12.15
N ASN A 21 19.83 -2.11 11.04
CA ASN A 21 19.27 -2.03 9.70
C ASN A 21 18.56 -3.34 9.28
N VAL A 22 19.15 -4.49 9.62
CA VAL A 22 18.51 -5.80 9.37
C VAL A 22 17.24 -5.95 10.18
N LEU A 23 17.25 -5.60 11.45
CA LEU A 23 16.03 -5.63 12.29
C LEU A 23 14.96 -4.68 11.75
N ALA A 24 15.33 -3.47 11.37
CA ALA A 24 14.40 -2.53 10.74
C ALA A 24 13.84 -3.06 9.41
N GLY A 25 14.68 -3.68 8.59
CA GLY A 25 14.27 -4.30 7.32
C GLY A 25 13.27 -5.45 7.52
N ILE A 26 13.52 -6.31 8.52
CA ILE A 26 12.58 -7.40 8.89
C ILE A 26 11.22 -6.83 9.31
N VAL A 27 11.22 -5.82 10.19
CA VAL A 27 9.99 -5.17 10.66
C VAL A 27 9.22 -4.56 9.50
N VAL A 28 9.89 -3.83 8.61
CA VAL A 28 9.28 -3.23 7.42
C VAL A 28 8.75 -4.31 6.48
N GLY A 29 9.50 -5.39 6.25
CA GLY A 29 9.08 -6.50 5.41
C GLY A 29 7.79 -7.17 5.91
N ILE A 30 7.71 -7.44 7.22
CA ILE A 30 6.53 -8.06 7.83
C ILE A 30 5.27 -7.18 7.65
N VAL A 31 5.42 -5.86 7.72
CA VAL A 31 4.30 -4.92 7.52
C VAL A 31 3.97 -4.72 6.03
N ALA A 32 5.00 -4.70 5.19
CA ALA A 32 4.84 -4.44 3.76
C ALA A 32 4.16 -5.58 3.01
N LEU A 33 4.38 -6.85 3.41
CA LEU A 33 3.84 -8.00 2.69
C LEU A 33 2.30 -8.04 2.68
N PRO A 34 1.59 -7.96 3.82
CA PRO A 34 0.12 -7.88 3.83
C PRO A 34 -0.43 -6.67 3.08
N LEU A 35 0.26 -5.52 3.19
CA LEU A 35 -0.12 -4.30 2.49
C LEU A 35 -0.01 -4.47 0.97
N ALA A 36 1.05 -5.12 0.49
CA ALA A 36 1.25 -5.41 -0.92
C ALA A 36 0.16 -6.34 -1.48
N MET A 37 -0.23 -7.36 -0.72
CA MET A 37 -1.33 -8.25 -1.08
C MET A 37 -2.66 -7.49 -1.15
N ALA A 38 -2.97 -6.67 -0.14
CA ALA A 38 -4.19 -5.88 -0.10
C ALA A 38 -4.28 -4.92 -1.30
N PHE A 39 -3.20 -4.24 -1.65
CA PHE A 39 -3.18 -3.33 -2.80
C PHE A 39 -3.23 -4.06 -4.15
N ALA A 40 -2.67 -5.27 -4.25
CA ALA A 40 -2.84 -6.10 -5.44
C ALA A 40 -4.32 -6.45 -5.66
N ILE A 41 -5.00 -6.96 -4.62
CA ILE A 41 -6.42 -7.28 -4.66
C ILE A 41 -7.25 -6.04 -5.02
N ALA A 42 -6.99 -4.91 -4.37
CA ALA A 42 -7.70 -3.65 -4.63
C ALA A 42 -7.48 -3.12 -6.06
N SER A 43 -6.37 -3.49 -6.69
CA SER A 43 -6.06 -3.16 -8.09
C SER A 43 -6.60 -4.19 -9.09
N GLY A 44 -7.28 -5.25 -8.62
CA GLY A 44 -7.79 -6.34 -9.46
C GLY A 44 -6.74 -7.40 -9.85
N ALA A 45 -5.59 -7.41 -9.18
CA ALA A 45 -4.54 -8.41 -9.35
C ALA A 45 -4.61 -9.49 -8.25
N ARG A 46 -3.93 -10.63 -8.47
CA ARG A 46 -3.85 -11.69 -7.45
C ARG A 46 -2.88 -11.30 -6.33
N PRO A 47 -3.13 -11.73 -5.07
CA PRO A 47 -2.27 -11.41 -3.93
C PRO A 47 -0.80 -11.76 -4.15
N GLU A 48 -0.52 -12.90 -4.79
CA GLU A 48 0.85 -13.36 -5.06
C GLU A 48 1.62 -12.39 -5.96
N GLN A 49 0.93 -11.77 -6.91
CA GLN A 49 1.55 -10.78 -7.82
C GLN A 49 1.98 -9.53 -7.04
N GLY A 50 1.21 -9.14 -6.00
CA GLY A 50 1.59 -8.08 -5.08
C GLY A 50 2.86 -8.41 -4.30
N LEU A 51 2.98 -9.64 -3.80
CA LEU A 51 4.17 -10.12 -3.09
C LEU A 51 5.42 -10.07 -3.97
N TYR A 52 5.35 -10.66 -5.17
CA TYR A 52 6.49 -10.66 -6.10
C TYR A 52 6.91 -9.24 -6.47
N THR A 53 5.94 -8.38 -6.75
CA THR A 53 6.21 -6.97 -7.07
C THR A 53 6.87 -6.25 -5.90
N ALA A 54 6.39 -6.43 -4.67
CA ALA A 54 6.95 -5.79 -3.49
C ALA A 54 8.40 -6.24 -3.24
N ILE A 55 8.68 -7.55 -3.34
CA ILE A 55 10.03 -8.10 -3.14
C ILE A 55 11.01 -7.56 -4.18
N VAL A 56 10.65 -7.67 -5.47
CA VAL A 56 11.53 -7.25 -6.56
C VAL A 56 11.73 -5.74 -6.58
N ALA A 57 10.64 -4.96 -6.43
CA ALA A 57 10.71 -3.50 -6.43
C ALA A 57 11.51 -2.98 -5.22
N ALA A 58 11.27 -3.52 -4.02
CA ALA A 58 12.02 -3.12 -2.83
C ALA A 58 13.51 -3.44 -2.96
N LEU A 59 13.86 -4.63 -3.48
CA LEU A 59 15.25 -5.02 -3.71
C LEU A 59 15.92 -4.08 -4.71
N LEU A 60 15.34 -3.88 -5.88
CA LEU A 60 15.92 -3.02 -6.92
C LEU A 60 16.04 -1.58 -6.46
N THR A 61 15.03 -1.04 -5.79
CA THR A 61 15.07 0.33 -5.28
C THR A 61 16.12 0.49 -4.17
N SER A 62 16.28 -0.50 -3.30
CA SER A 62 17.30 -0.48 -2.26
C SER A 62 18.72 -0.55 -2.82
N LEU A 63 18.93 -1.26 -3.93
CA LEU A 63 20.23 -1.40 -4.57
C LEU A 63 20.58 -0.17 -5.43
N PHE A 64 19.65 0.26 -6.27
CA PHE A 64 19.88 1.27 -7.32
C PHE A 64 19.27 2.64 -7.00
N GLY A 65 18.47 2.76 -5.95
CA GLY A 65 17.81 4.00 -5.57
C GLY A 65 18.79 5.13 -5.22
N GLY A 66 18.28 6.35 -5.29
CA GLY A 66 19.07 7.57 -5.05
C GLY A 66 19.13 8.02 -3.59
N THR A 67 18.43 7.38 -2.66
CA THR A 67 18.40 7.75 -1.24
C THR A 67 18.63 6.55 -0.33
N ARG A 68 19.19 6.81 0.86
CA ARG A 68 19.50 5.76 1.86
C ARG A 68 18.31 5.37 2.73
N VAL A 69 17.27 6.17 2.73
CA VAL A 69 16.13 6.06 3.65
C VAL A 69 14.79 5.84 2.93
N GLN A 70 14.83 5.60 1.62
CA GLN A 70 13.62 5.36 0.83
C GLN A 70 13.25 3.88 0.85
N ILE A 71 11.97 3.62 1.12
CA ILE A 71 11.35 2.31 0.95
C ILE A 71 10.45 2.42 -0.27
N SER A 72 10.64 1.53 -1.25
CA SER A 72 9.72 1.39 -2.37
C SER A 72 8.64 0.37 -2.01
N GLY A 73 7.43 0.66 -2.42
CA GLY A 73 6.30 -0.24 -2.17
C GLY A 73 5.05 0.21 -2.91
N PRO A 74 4.00 -0.59 -2.84
CA PRO A 74 2.71 -0.25 -3.43
C PRO A 74 2.15 1.02 -2.78
N THR A 75 1.46 1.84 -3.57
CA THR A 75 0.81 3.06 -3.09
C THR A 75 -0.68 3.04 -3.39
N GLY A 76 -1.49 3.38 -2.39
CA GLY A 76 -2.93 3.49 -2.53
C GLY A 76 -3.39 4.53 -3.56
N ALA A 77 -2.55 5.52 -3.86
CA ALA A 77 -2.85 6.54 -4.85
C ALA A 77 -3.08 6.00 -6.27
N PHE A 78 -2.33 4.95 -6.65
CA PHE A 78 -2.44 4.35 -7.98
C PHE A 78 -3.54 3.30 -8.09
N ILE A 79 -4.12 2.80 -7.01
CA ILE A 79 -5.15 1.76 -7.03
C ILE A 79 -6.32 2.17 -7.93
N ALA A 80 -6.77 3.43 -7.86
CA ALA A 80 -7.88 3.92 -8.67
C ALA A 80 -7.59 3.82 -10.17
N VAL A 81 -6.36 4.10 -10.60
CA VAL A 81 -5.95 4.01 -12.01
C VAL A 81 -5.74 2.56 -12.42
N LEU A 82 -5.03 1.78 -11.60
CA LEU A 82 -4.70 0.39 -11.90
C LEU A 82 -5.94 -0.49 -11.96
N SER A 83 -6.90 -0.28 -11.05
CA SER A 83 -8.16 -1.03 -11.05
C SER A 83 -9.00 -0.81 -12.32
N ILE A 84 -8.98 0.41 -12.88
CA ILE A 84 -9.64 0.71 -14.14
C ILE A 84 -8.95 -0.03 -15.30
N ILE A 85 -7.62 0.02 -15.37
CA ILE A 85 -6.85 -0.68 -16.41
C ILE A 85 -7.10 -2.18 -16.33
N THR A 86 -7.08 -2.75 -15.12
CA THR A 86 -7.33 -4.18 -14.93
C THR A 86 -8.75 -4.56 -15.30
N ALA A 87 -9.74 -3.73 -14.96
CA ALA A 87 -11.15 -3.99 -15.33
C ALA A 87 -11.39 -3.96 -16.83
N GLN A 88 -10.69 -3.09 -17.57
CA GLN A 88 -10.88 -2.91 -19.02
C GLN A 88 -10.01 -3.86 -19.86
N HIS A 89 -8.79 -4.12 -19.44
CA HIS A 89 -7.78 -4.82 -20.24
C HIS A 89 -7.20 -6.07 -19.55
N GLY A 90 -7.73 -6.44 -18.38
CA GLY A 90 -7.24 -7.57 -17.60
C GLY A 90 -5.81 -7.38 -17.05
N ILE A 91 -5.26 -8.46 -16.51
CA ILE A 91 -3.89 -8.46 -15.95
C ILE A 91 -2.83 -8.22 -17.03
N ALA A 92 -3.03 -8.72 -18.24
CA ALA A 92 -2.09 -8.48 -19.35
C ALA A 92 -1.99 -6.98 -19.68
N GLY A 93 -3.12 -6.27 -19.71
CA GLY A 93 -3.14 -4.82 -19.88
C GLY A 93 -2.41 -4.07 -18.78
N LEU A 94 -2.60 -4.51 -17.53
CA LEU A 94 -1.89 -3.95 -16.37
C LEU A 94 -0.37 -4.12 -16.49
N GLN A 95 0.09 -5.30 -16.91
CA GLN A 95 1.52 -5.59 -17.10
C GLN A 95 2.13 -4.71 -18.19
N ILE A 96 1.46 -4.57 -19.33
CA ILE A 96 1.91 -3.72 -20.44
C ILE A 96 1.97 -2.25 -19.99
N ALA A 97 0.91 -1.75 -19.34
CA ALA A 97 0.88 -0.38 -18.82
C ALA A 97 2.02 -0.11 -17.82
N THR A 98 2.31 -1.06 -16.93
CA THR A 98 3.41 -0.97 -15.97
C THR A 98 4.77 -0.95 -16.68
N LEU A 99 4.96 -1.79 -17.69
CA LEU A 99 6.19 -1.83 -18.49
C LEU A 99 6.39 -0.51 -19.23
N MET A 100 5.34 0.01 -19.88
CA MET A 100 5.39 1.32 -20.56
C MET A 100 5.74 2.45 -19.59
N ALA A 101 5.11 2.48 -18.41
CA ALA A 101 5.43 3.45 -17.36
C ALA A 101 6.90 3.34 -16.93
N GLY A 102 7.41 2.12 -16.75
CA GLY A 102 8.81 1.87 -16.42
C GLY A 102 9.78 2.41 -17.47
N VAL A 103 9.49 2.20 -18.76
CA VAL A 103 10.30 2.74 -19.87
C VAL A 103 10.28 4.27 -19.85
N ILE A 104 9.10 4.89 -19.73
CA ILE A 104 8.94 6.34 -19.68
C ILE A 104 9.73 6.93 -18.51
N LEU A 105 9.59 6.35 -17.30
CA LEU A 105 10.32 6.81 -16.12
C LEU A 105 11.84 6.66 -16.28
N THR A 106 12.28 5.61 -16.93
CA THR A 106 13.71 5.40 -17.23
C THR A 106 14.25 6.50 -18.17
N VAL A 107 13.52 6.81 -19.23
CA VAL A 107 13.86 7.92 -20.14
C VAL A 107 13.89 9.26 -19.39
N PHE A 108 12.90 9.51 -18.52
CA PHE A 108 12.88 10.72 -17.69
C PHE A 108 14.07 10.78 -16.71
N GLY A 109 14.48 9.62 -16.19
CA GLY A 109 15.66 9.53 -15.35
C GLY A 109 16.94 9.92 -16.09
N PHE A 110 17.17 9.38 -17.30
CA PHE A 110 18.32 9.74 -18.14
C PHE A 110 18.27 11.20 -18.57
N ALA A 111 17.10 11.73 -18.92
CA ALA A 111 16.91 13.12 -19.27
C ALA A 111 17.02 14.08 -18.06
N ARG A 112 17.26 13.55 -16.85
CA ARG A 112 17.34 14.32 -15.58
C ARG A 112 16.10 15.17 -15.29
N LEU A 113 14.94 14.76 -15.80
CA LEU A 113 13.67 15.49 -15.63
C LEU A 113 13.18 15.54 -14.18
N GLY A 114 13.76 14.75 -13.28
CA GLY A 114 13.53 14.89 -11.84
C GLY A 114 13.80 16.30 -11.29
N ALA A 115 14.67 17.06 -11.95
CA ALA A 115 14.92 18.47 -11.58
C ALA A 115 13.70 19.39 -11.86
N VAL A 116 12.81 19.01 -12.76
CA VAL A 116 11.59 19.77 -13.13
C VAL A 116 10.61 19.82 -11.94
N ILE A 117 10.64 18.84 -11.04
CA ILE A 117 9.80 18.80 -9.83
C ILE A 117 9.99 20.06 -8.97
N LYS A 118 11.17 20.67 -8.99
CA LYS A 118 11.46 21.91 -8.26
C LYS A 118 10.61 23.10 -8.71
N TYR A 119 10.08 23.07 -9.93
CA TYR A 119 9.25 24.12 -10.49
C TYR A 119 7.76 23.91 -10.27
N ILE A 120 7.36 22.79 -9.64
CA ILE A 120 5.96 22.53 -9.31
C ILE A 120 5.59 23.37 -8.08
N PRO A 121 4.60 24.28 -8.19
CA PRO A 121 4.15 25.11 -7.07
C PRO A 121 3.64 24.25 -5.91
N ASN A 122 3.95 24.62 -4.67
CA ASN A 122 3.49 23.92 -3.48
C ASN A 122 1.97 23.69 -3.43
N PRO A 123 1.10 24.64 -3.83
CA PRO A 123 -0.35 24.38 -3.85
C PRO A 123 -0.77 23.19 -4.70
N VAL A 124 -0.07 22.92 -5.81
CA VAL A 124 -0.35 21.76 -6.66
C VAL A 124 -0.01 20.46 -5.93
N ILE A 125 1.12 20.41 -5.24
CA ILE A 125 1.55 19.25 -4.45
C ILE A 125 0.56 18.99 -3.31
N VAL A 126 0.18 20.03 -2.59
CA VAL A 126 -0.80 19.95 -1.48
C VAL A 126 -2.16 19.50 -1.99
N GLY A 127 -2.66 20.08 -3.08
CA GLY A 127 -3.94 19.70 -3.68
C GLY A 127 -3.95 18.26 -4.17
N PHE A 128 -2.87 17.80 -4.82
CA PHE A 128 -2.71 16.42 -5.26
C PHE A 128 -2.70 15.45 -4.07
N THR A 129 -1.92 15.75 -3.04
CA THR A 129 -1.84 14.90 -1.84
C THR A 129 -3.17 14.84 -1.09
N ALA A 130 -3.86 15.97 -0.94
CA ALA A 130 -5.17 16.02 -0.32
C ALA A 130 -6.22 15.24 -1.12
N GLY A 131 -6.20 15.35 -2.45
CA GLY A 131 -7.09 14.56 -3.31
C GLY A 131 -6.87 13.06 -3.17
N ILE A 132 -5.62 12.62 -3.13
CA ILE A 132 -5.27 11.22 -2.88
C ILE A 132 -5.76 10.77 -1.51
N ALA A 133 -5.57 11.58 -0.47
CA ALA A 133 -6.02 11.25 0.89
C ALA A 133 -7.54 11.02 0.95
N VAL A 134 -8.33 11.85 0.27
CA VAL A 134 -9.79 11.69 0.16
C VAL A 134 -10.16 10.39 -0.57
N ILE A 135 -9.50 10.10 -1.70
CA ILE A 135 -9.76 8.87 -2.47
C ILE A 135 -9.46 7.62 -1.64
N ILE A 136 -8.33 7.62 -0.92
CA ILE A 136 -7.95 6.49 -0.05
C ILE A 136 -8.94 6.37 1.10
N PHE A 137 -9.26 7.45 1.78
CA PHE A 137 -10.19 7.46 2.91
C PHE A 137 -11.55 6.88 2.54
N VAL A 138 -12.14 7.37 1.45
CA VAL A 138 -13.43 6.86 0.94
C VAL A 138 -13.31 5.40 0.49
N GLY A 139 -12.19 5.05 -0.15
CA GLY A 139 -11.94 3.68 -0.61
C GLY A 139 -11.90 2.66 0.53
N GLN A 140 -11.45 3.05 1.72
CA GLN A 140 -11.37 2.17 2.89
C GLN A 140 -12.73 1.88 3.55
N TRP A 141 -13.78 2.65 3.27
CA TRP A 141 -15.11 2.43 3.87
C TRP A 141 -15.65 1.03 3.60
N LYS A 142 -15.44 0.54 2.37
CA LYS A 142 -15.86 -0.82 1.99
C LYS A 142 -15.27 -1.86 2.93
N ASP A 143 -13.96 -1.83 3.10
CA ASP A 143 -13.22 -2.85 3.85
C ASP A 143 -13.39 -2.67 5.36
N PHE A 144 -13.43 -1.42 5.83
CA PHE A 144 -13.59 -1.08 7.24
C PHE A 144 -14.97 -1.46 7.79
N LEU A 145 -16.03 -1.21 7.03
CA LEU A 145 -17.40 -1.50 7.43
C LEU A 145 -17.92 -2.84 6.88
N GLY A 146 -17.12 -3.53 6.07
CA GLY A 146 -17.53 -4.77 5.42
C GLY A 146 -18.71 -4.58 4.46
N LEU A 147 -18.75 -3.44 3.75
CA LEU A 147 -19.83 -3.12 2.82
C LEU A 147 -19.75 -4.00 1.57
N THR A 148 -20.92 -4.35 1.03
CA THR A 148 -21.05 -5.04 -0.27
C THR A 148 -21.68 -4.09 -1.30
N PRO A 149 -20.92 -3.09 -1.81
CA PRO A 149 -21.45 -2.18 -2.82
C PRO A 149 -21.73 -2.94 -4.12
N GLY A 150 -22.79 -2.52 -4.80
CA GLY A 150 -23.10 -2.98 -6.16
C GLY A 150 -22.01 -2.56 -7.17
N PRO A 151 -22.14 -2.93 -8.45
CA PRO A 151 -21.19 -2.56 -9.48
C PRO A 151 -21.05 -1.04 -9.55
N ALA A 152 -19.90 -0.55 -9.08
CA ALA A 152 -19.61 0.87 -9.09
C ALA A 152 -19.12 1.30 -10.48
N GLY A 153 -19.57 2.45 -10.96
CA GLY A 153 -18.99 3.07 -12.15
C GLY A 153 -17.53 3.47 -11.94
N LEU A 154 -16.84 3.79 -13.03
CA LEU A 154 -15.41 4.12 -13.02
C LEU A 154 -15.08 5.48 -12.38
N ARG A 155 -16.07 6.34 -12.15
CA ARG A 155 -15.86 7.69 -11.64
C ARG A 155 -15.97 7.73 -10.12
N PHE A 156 -15.18 8.60 -9.47
CA PHE A 156 -15.16 8.73 -8.01
C PHE A 156 -16.53 8.98 -7.37
N HIS A 157 -17.34 9.86 -7.94
CA HIS A 157 -18.69 10.16 -7.41
C HIS A 157 -19.63 8.95 -7.49
N GLN A 158 -19.52 8.12 -8.54
CA GLN A 158 -20.29 6.88 -8.68
C GLN A 158 -19.88 5.85 -7.62
N LYS A 159 -18.56 5.75 -7.35
CA LYS A 159 -18.04 4.90 -6.28
C LYS A 159 -18.51 5.39 -4.91
N LEU A 160 -18.48 6.69 -4.65
CA LEU A 160 -18.98 7.27 -3.41
C LEU A 160 -20.47 6.99 -3.23
N TRP A 161 -21.27 7.18 -4.29
CA TRP A 161 -22.69 6.90 -4.25
C TRP A 161 -23.00 5.44 -3.96
N SER A 162 -22.35 4.50 -4.65
CA SER A 162 -22.52 3.06 -4.40
C SER A 162 -22.15 2.64 -2.98
N LEU A 163 -21.17 3.31 -2.35
CA LEU A 163 -20.82 3.07 -0.96
C LEU A 163 -21.90 3.59 0.01
N ILE A 164 -22.52 4.74 -0.31
CA ILE A 164 -23.63 5.29 0.48
C ILE A 164 -24.86 4.39 0.37
N GLU A 165 -25.20 3.92 -0.83
CA GLU A 165 -26.30 2.98 -1.03
C GLU A 165 -26.06 1.63 -0.33
N ALA A 166 -24.79 1.21 -0.21
CA ALA A 166 -24.42 -0.02 0.49
C ALA A 166 -24.42 0.13 2.04
N TRP A 167 -24.71 1.31 2.58
CA TRP A 167 -24.72 1.54 4.04
C TRP A 167 -25.57 0.53 4.82
N PRO A 168 -26.77 0.08 4.37
CA PRO A 168 -27.56 -0.94 5.06
C PRO A 168 -26.88 -2.32 5.11
N THR A 169 -25.83 -2.56 4.32
CA THR A 169 -25.10 -3.84 4.27
C THR A 169 -23.93 -3.93 5.25
N ILE A 170 -23.85 -3.01 6.22
CA ILE A 170 -22.76 -3.00 7.22
C ILE A 170 -22.65 -4.36 7.91
N ASN A 171 -21.45 -4.91 7.88
CA ASN A 171 -21.12 -6.15 8.58
C ASN A 171 -20.53 -5.81 9.95
N LEU A 172 -21.34 -5.93 11.00
CA LEU A 172 -20.95 -5.60 12.37
C LEU A 172 -19.69 -6.36 12.86
N PRO A 173 -19.54 -7.68 12.62
CA PRO A 173 -18.31 -8.40 12.94
C PRO A 173 -17.07 -7.79 12.26
N THR A 174 -17.15 -7.48 10.98
CA THR A 174 -16.04 -6.87 10.23
C THR A 174 -15.71 -5.49 10.77
N ALA A 175 -16.71 -4.64 10.99
CA ALA A 175 -16.54 -3.32 11.59
C ALA A 175 -15.95 -3.39 13.00
N GLY A 176 -16.36 -4.37 13.80
CA GLY A 176 -15.81 -4.62 15.14
C GLY A 176 -14.33 -5.00 15.10
N LEU A 177 -13.93 -5.88 14.18
CA LEU A 177 -12.52 -6.25 13.96
C LEU A 177 -11.69 -5.06 13.47
N ALA A 178 -12.24 -4.23 12.58
CA ALA A 178 -11.58 -3.04 12.09
C ALA A 178 -11.38 -1.99 13.20
N LEU A 179 -12.37 -1.79 14.07
CA LEU A 179 -12.27 -0.93 15.25
C LEU A 179 -11.25 -1.47 16.25
N LEU A 180 -11.21 -2.78 16.48
CA LEU A 180 -10.20 -3.43 17.32
C LEU A 180 -8.79 -3.19 16.74
N ALA A 181 -8.61 -3.39 15.43
CA ALA A 181 -7.34 -3.10 14.77
C ALA A 181 -6.92 -1.64 14.95
N LEU A 182 -7.86 -0.70 14.74
CA LEU A 182 -7.60 0.72 14.91
C LEU A 182 -7.24 1.09 16.35
N ALA A 183 -7.92 0.50 17.34
CA ALA A 183 -7.60 0.67 18.75
C ALA A 183 -6.18 0.15 19.08
N ILE A 184 -5.82 -1.03 18.58
CA ILE A 184 -4.47 -1.59 18.77
C ILE A 184 -3.41 -0.70 18.10
N LEU A 185 -3.66 -0.19 16.90
CA LEU A 185 -2.74 0.70 16.20
C LEU A 185 -2.53 2.01 16.97
N THR A 186 -3.60 2.64 17.44
CA THR A 186 -3.53 3.94 18.15
C THR A 186 -2.90 3.80 19.53
N VAL A 187 -3.33 2.80 20.30
CA VAL A 187 -2.80 2.53 21.64
C VAL A 187 -1.39 1.97 21.55
N GLY A 188 -1.16 1.03 20.63
CA GLY A 188 0.15 0.41 20.42
C GLY A 188 1.22 1.41 19.99
N ALA A 189 0.90 2.35 19.12
CA ALA A 189 1.81 3.41 18.71
C ALA A 189 2.26 4.29 19.90
N ARG A 190 1.40 4.46 20.91
CA ARG A 190 1.69 5.29 22.09
C ARG A 190 2.46 4.53 23.17
N TYR A 191 2.15 3.26 23.41
CA TYR A 191 2.67 2.49 24.55
C TYR A 191 3.75 1.46 24.16
N LEU A 192 3.73 0.92 22.96
CA LEU A 192 4.61 -0.14 22.49
C LEU A 192 5.71 0.39 21.56
N ARG A 193 6.67 1.12 22.12
CA ARG A 193 7.76 1.73 21.32
C ARG A 193 8.73 0.71 20.69
N ARG A 194 8.78 -0.53 21.19
CA ARG A 194 9.76 -1.54 20.77
C ARG A 194 9.22 -2.53 19.73
N ILE A 195 7.90 -2.68 19.63
CA ILE A 195 7.25 -3.64 18.74
C ILE A 195 6.35 -2.83 17.78
N PRO A 196 6.40 -3.08 16.46
CA PRO A 196 5.53 -2.36 15.53
C PRO A 196 4.06 -2.68 15.81
N ALA A 197 3.28 -1.65 16.12
CA ALA A 197 1.84 -1.79 16.38
C ALA A 197 1.08 -2.51 15.24
N PRO A 198 1.42 -2.30 13.94
CA PRO A 198 0.79 -3.05 12.85
C PRO A 198 0.97 -4.57 12.94
N LEU A 199 2.12 -5.04 13.42
CA LEU A 199 2.36 -6.47 13.59
C LEU A 199 1.45 -7.05 14.67
N ILE A 200 1.31 -6.35 15.80
CA ILE A 200 0.43 -6.77 16.89
C ILE A 200 -1.03 -6.78 16.42
N ALA A 201 -1.45 -5.72 15.74
CA ALA A 201 -2.80 -5.63 15.19
C ALA A 201 -3.09 -6.81 14.25
N LEU A 202 -2.16 -7.13 13.35
CA LEU A 202 -2.29 -8.25 12.42
C LEU A 202 -2.47 -9.58 13.17
N ILE A 203 -1.59 -9.89 14.13
CA ILE A 203 -1.62 -11.14 14.89
C ILE A 203 -2.91 -11.24 15.69
N VAL A 204 -3.25 -10.20 16.44
CA VAL A 204 -4.44 -10.22 17.34
C VAL A 204 -5.72 -10.34 16.51
N VAL A 205 -5.89 -9.51 15.48
CA VAL A 205 -7.12 -9.53 14.67
C VAL A 205 -7.26 -10.85 13.91
N THR A 206 -6.15 -11.38 13.35
CA THR A 206 -6.18 -12.69 12.69
C THR A 206 -6.51 -13.82 13.68
N SER A 207 -5.96 -13.78 14.89
CA SER A 207 -6.25 -14.77 15.93
C SER A 207 -7.73 -14.70 16.36
N VAL A 208 -8.26 -13.50 16.57
CA VAL A 208 -9.69 -13.30 16.90
C VAL A 208 -10.57 -13.82 15.78
N GLN A 209 -10.23 -13.50 14.52
CA GLN A 209 -10.95 -13.99 13.35
C GLN A 209 -10.92 -15.53 13.26
N ALA A 210 -9.79 -16.16 13.55
CA ALA A 210 -9.63 -17.61 13.52
C ALA A 210 -10.44 -18.31 14.62
N VAL A 211 -10.47 -17.75 15.83
CA VAL A 211 -11.21 -18.32 16.99
C VAL A 211 -12.71 -18.17 16.81
N PHE A 212 -13.17 -16.99 16.46
CA PHE A 212 -14.62 -16.72 16.37
C PHE A 212 -15.22 -17.10 15.03
N GLN A 213 -14.42 -17.47 14.03
CA GLN A 213 -14.85 -17.86 12.67
C GLN A 213 -15.95 -16.94 12.12
N PHE A 214 -15.86 -15.64 12.38
CA PHE A 214 -16.82 -14.69 11.82
C PHE A 214 -16.88 -14.91 10.30
N LYS A 215 -18.07 -15.08 9.78
CA LYS A 215 -18.34 -15.15 8.32
C LYS A 215 -18.08 -13.77 7.71
N GLY A 216 -16.84 -13.35 7.73
CA GLY A 216 -16.34 -12.33 6.83
C GLY A 216 -16.39 -12.91 5.43
N ASP A 217 -16.71 -12.11 4.48
CA ASP A 217 -16.97 -12.48 3.10
C ASP A 217 -15.84 -13.35 2.52
N ARG A 218 -15.99 -14.68 2.60
CA ARG A 218 -15.09 -15.65 1.94
C ARG A 218 -15.16 -15.61 0.42
N LYS A 219 -16.01 -14.77 -0.16
CA LYS A 219 -16.22 -14.69 -1.60
C LYS A 219 -15.15 -13.91 -2.36
N SER A 220 -14.17 -13.32 -1.67
CA SER A 220 -13.08 -12.57 -2.32
C SER A 220 -11.75 -13.33 -2.42
N VAL A 221 -11.69 -14.62 -2.10
CA VAL A 221 -10.44 -15.42 -2.08
C VAL A 221 -10.61 -16.73 -2.89
N VAL A 222 -11.32 -16.68 -4.02
CA VAL A 222 -11.25 -17.76 -5.04
C VAL A 222 -11.09 -17.11 -6.40
#